data_086bf7bcc003449b026fa783356d0eff
#
_entry.id   086bf7bcc003449b026fa783356d0eff
#
_cell.length_a   1.000
_cell.length_b   1.000
_cell.length_c   1.000
_cell.angle_alpha   90.00
_cell.angle_beta   90.00
_cell.angle_gamma   90.00
#
_symmetry.space_group_name_H-M   'P 1'
#
loop_
_entity.id
_entity.type
_entity.pdbx_description
1 polymer ?
#
loop_
_entity_poly.entity_id
_entity_poly.type
_entity_poly.pdbx_seq_one_letter_code
_entity_poly.pdbx_strand_id
1 'polypeptide(L)'
;MKLSQLFWGELKNEAANTRRILAAVPLDKGDFKPHEKSFSLKRLAVHVAEINGWWKETLLQDELDFSKGDYKPVEINSTEDLLALHDRLVANAEKILSEVSEEEFAKPWSMRNGEQIYFTMPKGEVARTWCLNHLYHH
;
A
#
# COMPACT_ATOMS: atom_id res chain seq x y z
N MET A 1 21.17 -1.58 -12.54
CA MET A 1 20.31 -1.26 -11.40
C MET A 1 19.31 -2.40 -11.19
N LYS A 2 19.18 -2.85 -9.96
CA LYS A 2 18.20 -3.88 -9.62
C LYS A 2 16.80 -3.28 -9.53
N LEU A 3 15.76 -4.09 -9.82
CA LEU A 3 14.35 -3.65 -9.68
C LEU A 3 14.03 -3.20 -8.26
N SER A 4 14.53 -3.91 -7.26
CA SER A 4 14.36 -3.54 -5.86
C SER A 4 14.90 -2.14 -5.54
N GLN A 5 16.05 -1.78 -6.11
CA GLN A 5 16.65 -0.44 -5.96
C GLN A 5 15.83 0.63 -6.67
N LEU A 6 15.33 0.32 -7.87
CA LEU A 6 14.46 1.24 -8.62
C LEU A 6 13.17 1.50 -7.85
N PHE A 7 12.50 0.45 -7.41
CA PHE A 7 11.26 0.57 -6.65
C PHE A 7 11.44 1.31 -5.32
N TRP A 8 12.54 1.02 -4.61
CA TRP A 8 12.82 1.76 -3.37
C TRP A 8 13.06 3.24 -3.64
N GLY A 9 13.80 3.59 -4.69
CA GLY A 9 14.04 4.98 -5.07
C GLY A 9 12.74 5.74 -5.36
N GLU A 10 11.82 5.14 -6.11
CA GLU A 10 10.50 5.71 -6.39
C GLU A 10 9.65 5.83 -5.12
N LEU A 11 9.56 4.76 -4.35
CA LEU A 11 8.77 4.75 -3.11
C LEU A 11 9.30 5.78 -2.11
N LYS A 12 10.61 5.89 -1.94
CA LYS A 12 11.23 6.84 -1.02
C LYS A 12 10.83 8.29 -1.35
N ASN A 13 10.85 8.65 -2.63
CA ASN A 13 10.43 9.98 -3.06
C ASN A 13 8.94 10.21 -2.81
N GLU A 14 8.09 9.25 -3.17
CA GLU A 14 6.65 9.38 -2.99
C GLU A 14 6.24 9.30 -1.52
N ALA A 15 6.93 8.52 -0.70
CA ALA A 15 6.68 8.47 0.74
C ALA A 15 6.89 9.84 1.40
N ALA A 16 7.92 10.57 0.99
CA ALA A 16 8.16 11.92 1.50
C ALA A 16 7.03 12.89 1.11
N ASN A 17 6.53 12.82 -0.13
CA ASN A 17 5.40 13.61 -0.60
C ASN A 17 4.11 13.22 0.13
N THR A 18 3.83 11.93 0.20
CA THR A 18 2.66 11.36 0.87
C THR A 18 2.62 11.77 2.33
N ARG A 19 3.76 11.70 3.02
CA ARG A 19 3.84 12.09 4.43
C ARG A 19 3.43 13.54 4.65
N ARG A 20 3.86 14.46 3.79
CA ARG A 20 3.47 15.88 3.86
C ARG A 20 1.97 16.06 3.65
N ILE A 21 1.39 15.33 2.71
CA ILE A 21 -0.06 15.38 2.44
C ILE A 21 -0.83 14.82 3.64
N LEU A 22 -0.43 13.67 4.18
CA LEU A 22 -1.08 13.07 5.35
C LEU A 22 -1.00 13.98 6.58
N ALA A 23 0.12 14.69 6.78
CA ALA A 23 0.27 15.64 7.87
C ALA A 23 -0.69 16.84 7.75
N ALA A 24 -1.13 17.16 6.55
CA ALA A 24 -2.04 18.27 6.27
C ALA A 24 -3.54 17.87 6.31
N VAL A 25 -3.87 16.60 6.44
CA VAL A 25 -5.26 16.14 6.50
C VAL A 25 -5.94 16.68 7.77
N PRO A 26 -7.05 17.43 7.64
CA PRO A 26 -7.79 17.93 8.79
C PRO A 26 -8.67 16.82 9.39
N LEU A 27 -8.13 16.05 10.33
CA LEU A 27 -8.82 14.91 10.94
C LEU A 27 -10.07 15.30 11.74
N ASP A 28 -10.17 16.55 12.20
CA ASP A 28 -11.40 17.11 12.77
C ASP A 28 -12.58 17.13 11.76
N LYS A 29 -12.26 17.09 10.46
CA LYS A 29 -13.22 16.95 9.35
C LYS A 29 -13.17 15.56 8.72
N GLY A 30 -12.68 14.57 9.45
CA GLY A 30 -12.46 13.21 8.94
C GLY A 30 -13.70 12.50 8.39
N ASP A 31 -14.90 12.89 8.85
CA ASP A 31 -16.17 12.31 8.38
C ASP A 31 -16.66 12.90 7.05
N PHE A 32 -15.99 13.95 6.54
CA PHE A 32 -16.38 14.55 5.27
C PHE A 32 -16.33 13.54 4.13
N LYS A 33 -17.37 13.54 3.31
CA LYS A 33 -17.49 12.74 2.08
C LYS A 33 -17.90 13.67 0.93
N PRO A 34 -17.20 13.64 -0.21
CA PRO A 34 -17.66 14.38 -1.40
C PRO A 34 -18.93 13.79 -2.01
N HIS A 35 -19.19 12.51 -1.76
CA HIS A 35 -20.40 11.80 -2.19
C HIS A 35 -20.69 10.67 -1.20
N GLU A 36 -21.97 10.28 -1.07
CA GLU A 36 -22.37 9.21 -0.13
C GLU A 36 -21.65 7.86 -0.35
N LYS A 37 -21.28 7.56 -1.61
CA LYS A 37 -20.57 6.35 -2.00
C LYS A 37 -19.04 6.46 -1.87
N SER A 38 -18.52 7.66 -1.58
CA SER A 38 -17.07 7.88 -1.43
C SER A 38 -16.59 7.43 -0.05
N PHE A 39 -15.29 7.17 0.06
CA PHE A 39 -14.66 7.11 1.37
C PHE A 39 -14.82 8.43 2.10
N SER A 40 -14.87 8.39 3.42
CA SER A 40 -14.64 9.59 4.22
C SER A 40 -13.19 10.05 4.09
N LEU A 41 -12.93 11.30 4.39
CA LEU A 41 -11.57 11.86 4.36
C LEU A 41 -10.60 11.06 5.24
N LYS A 42 -11.02 10.70 6.44
CA LYS A 42 -10.23 9.85 7.36
C LYS A 42 -9.98 8.47 6.75
N ARG A 43 -11.00 7.84 6.17
CA ARG A 43 -10.87 6.52 5.55
C ARG A 43 -9.90 6.54 4.37
N LEU A 44 -9.95 7.58 3.54
CA LEU A 44 -9.02 7.75 2.43
C LEU A 44 -7.58 7.96 2.92
N ALA A 45 -7.38 8.79 3.94
CA ALA A 45 -6.06 9.03 4.52
C ALA A 45 -5.43 7.74 5.07
N VAL A 46 -6.20 6.94 5.81
CA VAL A 46 -5.75 5.63 6.31
C VAL A 46 -5.43 4.70 5.14
N HIS A 47 -6.28 4.64 4.12
CA HIS A 47 -6.04 3.82 2.92
C HIS A 47 -4.72 4.18 2.23
N VAL A 48 -4.45 5.46 2.04
CA VAL A 48 -3.19 5.94 1.45
C VAL A 48 -1.97 5.48 2.27
N ALA A 49 -2.06 5.57 3.59
CA ALA A 49 -1.00 5.06 4.47
C ALA A 49 -0.84 3.54 4.36
N GLU A 50 -1.96 2.79 4.32
CA GLU A 50 -1.98 1.32 4.26
C GLU A 50 -1.42 0.75 2.96
N ILE A 51 -1.51 1.47 1.83
CA ILE A 51 -0.95 1.02 0.54
C ILE A 51 0.54 0.68 0.69
N ASN A 52 1.27 1.37 1.54
CA ASN A 52 2.68 1.07 1.79
C ASN A 52 2.90 -0.30 2.44
N GLY A 53 1.89 -0.89 3.03
CA GLY A 53 1.94 -2.25 3.57
C GLY A 53 1.83 -3.34 2.49
N TRP A 54 1.32 -3.01 1.31
CA TRP A 54 1.05 -4.00 0.25
C TRP A 54 2.32 -4.57 -0.40
N TRP A 55 3.47 -3.95 -0.18
CA TRP A 55 4.76 -4.53 -0.56
C TRP A 55 5.00 -5.88 0.09
N LYS A 56 4.55 -6.04 1.34
CA LYS A 56 4.63 -7.30 2.07
C LYS A 56 3.81 -8.39 1.38
N GLU A 57 2.52 -8.13 1.13
CA GLU A 57 1.64 -9.09 0.48
C GLU A 57 2.12 -9.44 -0.93
N THR A 58 2.68 -8.49 -1.66
CA THR A 58 3.17 -8.70 -3.02
C THR A 58 4.46 -9.51 -3.06
N LEU A 59 5.45 -9.17 -2.24
CA LEU A 59 6.79 -9.74 -2.37
C LEU A 59 7.04 -10.95 -1.46
N LEU A 60 6.36 -11.05 -0.31
CA LEU A 60 6.54 -12.16 0.64
C LEU A 60 5.46 -13.24 0.54
N GLN A 61 4.44 -13.03 -0.27
CA GLN A 61 3.37 -13.99 -0.54
C GLN A 61 3.23 -14.20 -2.04
N ASP A 62 2.53 -15.27 -2.44
CA ASP A 62 2.29 -15.59 -3.84
C ASP A 62 0.88 -15.27 -4.28
N GLU A 63 0.01 -14.89 -3.36
CA GLU A 63 -1.38 -14.53 -3.62
C GLU A 63 -1.96 -13.64 -2.52
N LEU A 64 -3.03 -12.94 -2.88
CA LEU A 64 -3.97 -12.34 -1.95
C LEU A 64 -5.35 -12.95 -2.20
N ASP A 65 -5.87 -13.67 -1.20
CA ASP A 65 -7.17 -14.32 -1.25
C ASP A 65 -8.14 -13.65 -0.28
N PHE A 66 -9.09 -12.89 -0.81
CA PHE A 66 -10.07 -12.16 0.00
C PHE A 66 -11.03 -13.07 0.79
N SER A 67 -11.13 -14.36 0.41
CA SER A 67 -11.95 -15.32 1.15
C SER A 67 -11.36 -15.74 2.49
N LYS A 68 -10.06 -15.53 2.70
CA LYS A 68 -9.32 -16.01 3.88
C LYS A 68 -9.10 -14.95 4.96
N GLY A 69 -9.46 -13.69 4.72
CA GLY A 69 -9.14 -12.62 5.64
C GLY A 69 -10.30 -11.69 5.92
N ASP A 70 -10.35 -11.20 7.16
CA ASP A 70 -11.24 -10.13 7.59
C ASP A 70 -10.43 -8.83 7.64
N TYR A 71 -10.30 -8.17 6.48
CA TYR A 71 -9.65 -6.87 6.44
C TYR A 71 -10.46 -5.83 7.22
N LYS A 72 -9.78 -5.15 8.13
CA LYS A 72 -10.34 -3.98 8.83
C LYS A 72 -9.35 -2.82 8.70
N PRO A 73 -9.83 -1.61 8.37
CA PRO A 73 -8.98 -0.43 8.39
C PRO A 73 -8.34 -0.22 9.76
N VAL A 74 -7.10 0.22 9.76
CA VAL A 74 -6.41 0.58 11.00
C VAL A 74 -7.13 1.78 11.63
N GLU A 75 -7.43 1.71 12.93
CA GLU A 75 -7.99 2.82 13.68
C GLU A 75 -6.90 3.84 14.02
N ILE A 76 -7.21 5.10 13.76
CA ILE A 76 -6.36 6.24 14.13
C ILE A 76 -7.19 7.29 14.86
N ASN A 77 -6.59 7.98 15.82
CA ASN A 77 -7.25 9.02 16.62
C ASN A 77 -6.57 10.39 16.48
N SER A 78 -5.44 10.46 15.82
CA SER A 78 -4.63 11.68 15.69
C SER A 78 -3.82 11.69 14.40
N THR A 79 -3.32 12.85 14.01
CA THR A 79 -2.35 12.99 12.92
C THR A 79 -1.08 12.20 13.24
N GLU A 80 -0.64 12.19 14.48
CA GLU A 80 0.53 11.42 14.93
C GLU A 80 0.32 9.92 14.70
N ASP A 81 -0.87 9.37 14.98
CA ASP A 81 -1.21 7.97 14.70
C ASP A 81 -1.13 7.67 13.20
N LEU A 82 -1.66 8.56 12.37
CA LEU A 82 -1.65 8.40 10.92
C LEU A 82 -0.22 8.42 10.37
N LEU A 83 0.61 9.35 10.82
CA LEU A 83 2.00 9.45 10.39
C LEU A 83 2.84 8.27 10.90
N ALA A 84 2.59 7.80 12.12
CA ALA A 84 3.26 6.61 12.66
C ALA A 84 2.92 5.36 11.86
N LEU A 85 1.65 5.18 11.45
CA LEU A 85 1.23 4.09 10.56
C LEU A 85 1.98 4.17 9.23
N HIS A 86 1.98 5.33 8.59
CA HIS A 86 2.69 5.56 7.32
C HIS A 86 4.18 5.22 7.46
N ASP A 87 4.85 5.81 8.45
CA ASP A 87 6.30 5.66 8.63
C ASP A 87 6.69 4.21 8.91
N ARG A 88 5.91 3.50 9.71
CA ARG A 88 6.13 2.07 10.01
C ARG A 88 6.02 1.20 8.76
N LEU A 89 4.99 1.44 7.95
CA LEU A 89 4.77 0.64 6.74
C LEU A 89 5.82 0.95 5.66
N VAL A 90 6.24 2.19 5.52
CA VAL A 90 7.34 2.57 4.61
C VAL A 90 8.65 1.94 5.05
N ALA A 91 8.99 1.98 6.34
CA ALA A 91 10.20 1.35 6.86
C ALA A 91 10.20 -0.17 6.63
N ASN A 92 9.03 -0.82 6.79
CA ASN A 92 8.89 -2.25 6.49
C ASN A 92 9.08 -2.53 4.99
N ALA A 93 8.52 -1.69 4.11
CA ALA A 93 8.72 -1.81 2.66
C ALA A 93 10.19 -1.64 2.27
N GLU A 94 10.91 -0.68 2.88
CA GLU A 94 12.35 -0.51 2.68
C GLU A 94 13.11 -1.79 3.01
N LYS A 95 12.84 -2.36 4.18
CA LYS A 95 13.47 -3.62 4.61
C LYS A 95 13.21 -4.74 3.61
N ILE A 96 11.95 -4.96 3.22
CA ILE A 96 11.57 -6.00 2.26
C ILE A 96 12.32 -5.82 0.93
N LEU A 97 12.31 -4.59 0.39
CA LEU A 97 12.99 -4.29 -0.87
C LEU A 97 14.52 -4.44 -0.77
N SER A 98 15.11 -4.26 0.40
CA SER A 98 16.54 -4.47 0.60
C SER A 98 16.94 -5.95 0.66
N GLU A 99 16.01 -6.83 1.04
CA GLU A 99 16.28 -8.25 1.27
C GLU A 99 15.78 -9.15 0.13
N VAL A 100 14.81 -8.71 -0.67
CA VAL A 100 14.20 -9.50 -1.74
C VAL A 100 15.19 -9.75 -2.88
N SER A 101 15.18 -10.99 -3.42
CA SER A 101 16.00 -11.32 -4.59
C SER A 101 15.37 -10.81 -5.88
N GLU A 102 16.19 -10.58 -6.91
CA GLU A 102 15.68 -10.15 -8.23
C GLU A 102 14.77 -11.20 -8.88
N GLU A 103 15.05 -12.48 -8.65
CA GLU A 103 14.26 -13.59 -9.17
C GLU A 103 12.82 -13.58 -8.63
N GLU A 104 12.61 -13.05 -7.43
CA GLU A 104 11.27 -12.96 -6.83
C GLU A 104 10.32 -12.13 -7.68
N PHE A 105 10.81 -11.07 -8.32
CA PHE A 105 9.97 -10.19 -9.16
C PHE A 105 9.40 -10.89 -10.40
N ALA A 106 10.01 -11.97 -10.86
CA ALA A 106 9.53 -12.75 -11.99
C ALA A 106 8.49 -13.81 -11.62
N LYS A 107 8.33 -14.12 -10.33
CA LYS A 107 7.39 -15.14 -9.88
C LYS A 107 5.94 -14.69 -10.05
N PRO A 108 5.02 -15.63 -10.36
CA PRO A 108 3.60 -15.29 -10.48
C PRO A 108 2.99 -14.93 -9.13
N TRP A 109 2.08 -13.99 -9.16
CA TRP A 109 1.25 -13.58 -8.03
C TRP A 109 -0.20 -13.46 -8.47
N SER A 110 -1.12 -13.93 -7.64
CA SER A 110 -2.55 -13.93 -7.97
C SER A 110 -3.37 -13.13 -6.96
N MET A 111 -4.34 -12.40 -7.47
CA MET A 111 -5.42 -11.84 -6.66
C MET A 111 -6.67 -12.67 -6.88
N ARG A 112 -7.28 -13.14 -5.80
CA ARG A 112 -8.41 -14.03 -5.88
C ARG A 112 -9.41 -13.85 -4.74
N ASN A 113 -10.60 -14.40 -4.94
CA ASN A 113 -11.59 -14.55 -3.88
C ASN A 113 -12.12 -16.00 -3.95
N GLY A 114 -11.56 -16.88 -3.13
CA GLY A 114 -11.81 -18.30 -3.20
C GLY A 114 -11.38 -18.87 -4.55
N GLU A 115 -12.29 -19.50 -5.28
CA GLU A 115 -12.01 -20.09 -6.60
C GLU A 115 -11.95 -19.06 -7.73
N GLN A 116 -12.46 -17.85 -7.50
CA GLN A 116 -12.42 -16.78 -8.51
C GLN A 116 -11.07 -16.07 -8.50
N ILE A 117 -10.29 -16.25 -9.56
CA ILE A 117 -9.04 -15.56 -9.79
C ILE A 117 -9.32 -14.31 -10.63
N TYR A 118 -9.00 -13.11 -10.07
CA TYR A 118 -9.18 -11.86 -10.78
C TYR A 118 -8.06 -11.64 -11.79
N PHE A 119 -6.82 -11.90 -11.39
CA PHE A 119 -5.66 -11.87 -12.28
C PHE A 119 -4.49 -12.66 -11.70
N THR A 120 -3.55 -13.02 -12.58
CA THR A 120 -2.23 -13.54 -12.23
C THR A 120 -1.20 -12.80 -13.09
N MET A 121 -0.20 -12.21 -12.48
CA MET A 121 0.88 -11.51 -13.18
C MET A 121 2.17 -11.61 -12.38
N PRO A 122 3.34 -11.32 -12.98
CA PRO A 122 4.61 -11.30 -12.25
C PRO A 122 4.59 -10.30 -11.09
N LYS A 123 5.22 -10.64 -9.97
CA LYS A 123 5.29 -9.76 -8.79
C LYS A 123 5.83 -8.36 -9.10
N GLY A 124 6.75 -8.23 -10.05
CA GLY A 124 7.24 -6.92 -10.47
C GLY A 124 6.16 -6.03 -11.09
N GLU A 125 5.25 -6.62 -11.87
CA GLU A 125 4.10 -5.90 -12.42
C GLU A 125 3.08 -5.56 -11.33
N VAL A 126 2.83 -6.47 -10.38
CA VAL A 126 1.97 -6.22 -9.22
C VAL A 126 2.54 -5.07 -8.39
N ALA A 127 3.85 -5.09 -8.11
CA ALA A 127 4.53 -4.04 -7.37
C ALA A 127 4.35 -2.66 -8.05
N ARG A 128 4.50 -2.61 -9.38
CA ARG A 128 4.30 -1.38 -10.14
C ARG A 128 2.84 -0.92 -10.12
N THR A 129 1.92 -1.79 -10.47
CA THR A 129 0.51 -1.41 -10.67
C THR A 129 -0.24 -1.25 -9.36
N TRP A 130 0.00 -2.16 -8.40
CA TRP A 130 -0.78 -2.24 -7.16
C TRP A 130 -0.15 -1.44 -6.02
N CYS A 131 1.17 -1.43 -5.88
CA CYS A 131 1.81 -0.65 -4.81
C CYS A 131 2.07 0.80 -5.23
N LEU A 132 2.74 1.05 -6.35
CA LEU A 132 3.11 2.40 -6.75
C LEU A 132 1.99 3.16 -7.47
N ASN A 133 1.46 2.62 -8.56
CA ASN A 133 0.44 3.33 -9.34
C ASN A 133 -0.82 3.58 -8.52
N HIS A 134 -1.19 2.65 -7.62
CA HIS A 134 -2.34 2.82 -6.74
C HIS A 134 -2.12 3.95 -5.72
N LEU A 135 -0.89 4.07 -5.22
CA LEU A 135 -0.52 5.19 -4.35
C LEU A 135 -0.67 6.53 -5.09
N TYR A 136 -0.17 6.62 -6.32
CA TYR A 136 -0.30 7.83 -7.15
C TYR A 136 -1.74 8.15 -7.49
N HIS A 137 -2.56 7.13 -7.73
CA HIS A 137 -3.99 7.28 -8.03
C HIS A 137 -4.73 7.99 -6.89
N HIS A 138 -4.43 7.67 -5.66
CA HIS A 138 -5.06 8.27 -4.48
C HIS A 138 -4.35 9.52 -3.99
#